data_f86d7442a5648b32c60ecad6cbd5cd6d
#
_entry.id   f86d7442a5648b32c60ecad6cbd5cd6d
#
_cell.length_a   1.000
_cell.length_b   1.000
_cell.length_c   1.000
_cell.angle_alpha   90.00
_cell.angle_beta   90.00
_cell.angle_gamma   90.00
#
_symmetry.space_group_name_H-M   'P 1'
#
loop_
_entity.id
_entity.type
_entity.pdbx_description
1 polymer ?
#
loop_
_entity_poly.entity_id
_entity_poly.type
_entity_poly.pdbx_seq_one_letter_code
_entity_poly.pdbx_strand_id
1 'polypeptide(L)'
;AYEVSDPVDVTIGGYSGRRVDIVHPTEPFAGPDSLAPACDDGHFRLWSTTAHGPHPIHAQGPANRWQANILDVDGTRFVIVAADFPGTSPDDRAELDAIIGSIAIEP
;
A
#
# COMPACT_ATOMS: atom_id res chain seq x y z
N ALA A 1 -13.53 9.99 0.71
CA ALA A 1 -12.26 10.44 1.26
C ALA A 1 -11.40 9.26 1.70
N TYR A 2 -10.10 9.43 1.71
CA TYR A 2 -9.18 8.46 2.29
C TYR A 2 -9.30 8.41 3.81
N GLU A 3 -9.15 7.22 4.35
CA GLU A 3 -8.85 7.04 5.76
C GLU A 3 -7.37 6.69 5.89
N VAL A 4 -6.63 7.48 6.66
CA VAL A 4 -5.20 7.29 6.88
C VAL A 4 -4.96 7.23 8.38
N SER A 5 -4.32 6.16 8.84
CA SER A 5 -3.96 6.02 10.25
C SER A 5 -2.81 6.97 10.64
N ASP A 6 -2.65 7.21 11.93
CA ASP A 6 -1.45 7.87 12.43
C ASP A 6 -0.22 6.99 12.16
N PRO A 7 0.91 7.58 11.78
CA PRO A 7 2.13 6.82 11.57
C PRO A 7 2.59 6.12 12.85
N VAL A 8 3.02 4.87 12.72
CA VAL A 8 3.64 4.11 13.81
C VAL A 8 5.06 3.70 13.42
N ASP A 9 5.93 3.60 14.41
CA ASP A 9 7.30 3.16 14.19
C ASP A 9 7.33 1.66 13.86
N VAL A 10 8.13 1.29 12.89
CA VAL A 10 8.36 -0.11 12.49
C VAL A 10 9.83 -0.37 12.25
N THR A 11 10.21 -1.64 12.38
CA THR A 11 11.53 -2.13 11.97
C THR A 11 11.32 -3.38 11.12
N ILE A 12 11.82 -3.34 9.90
CA ILE A 12 11.71 -4.46 8.95
C ILE A 12 13.09 -4.71 8.35
N GLY A 13 13.51 -5.97 8.40
CA GLY A 13 14.83 -6.34 7.87
C GLY A 13 16.01 -5.64 8.56
N GLY A 14 15.83 -5.18 9.79
CA GLY A 14 16.83 -4.43 10.54
C GLY A 14 16.82 -2.92 10.28
N TYR A 15 15.96 -2.43 9.43
CA TYR A 15 15.85 -1.00 9.11
C TYR A 15 14.62 -0.38 9.74
N SER A 16 14.79 0.82 10.27
CA SER A 16 13.71 1.57 10.93
C SER A 16 12.93 2.41 9.92
N GLY A 17 11.66 2.61 10.22
CA GLY A 17 10.82 3.47 9.43
C GLY A 17 9.47 3.68 10.07
N ARG A 18 8.50 4.05 9.25
CA ARG A 18 7.14 4.32 9.67
C ARG A 18 6.14 3.57 8.81
N ARG A 19 5.06 3.16 9.45
CA ARG A 19 3.94 2.51 8.78
C ARG A 19 2.69 3.37 8.89
N VAL A 20 1.97 3.46 7.79
CA VAL A 20 0.61 4.02 7.74
C VAL A 20 -0.31 3.03 7.07
N ASP A 21 -1.55 2.96 7.55
CA ASP A 21 -2.62 2.25 6.88
C ASP A 21 -3.45 3.24 6.09
N ILE A 22 -3.72 2.94 4.83
CA ILE A 22 -4.50 3.78 3.93
C ILE A 22 -5.68 2.93 3.45
N VAL A 23 -6.90 3.40 3.67
CA VAL A 23 -8.10 2.79 3.13
C VAL A 23 -8.63 3.66 2.01
N HIS A 24 -8.69 3.09 0.81
CA HIS A 24 -9.23 3.80 -0.35
C HIS A 24 -10.74 3.91 -0.25
N PRO A 25 -11.33 5.00 -0.74
CA PRO A 25 -12.78 5.16 -0.72
C PRO A 25 -13.47 4.12 -1.60
N THR A 26 -14.71 3.82 -1.28
CA THR A 26 -15.59 3.01 -2.14
C THR A 26 -15.99 3.77 -3.40
N GLU A 27 -16.25 5.07 -3.27
CA GLU A 27 -16.36 6.02 -4.35
C GLU A 27 -14.95 6.62 -4.59
N PRO A 28 -14.49 6.86 -5.78
CA PRO A 28 -15.17 6.93 -7.07
C PRO A 28 -15.12 5.65 -7.93
N PHE A 29 -14.88 4.50 -7.36
CA PHE A 29 -14.81 3.26 -8.12
C PHE A 29 -16.19 2.85 -8.65
N ALA A 30 -16.23 2.31 -9.87
CA ALA A 30 -17.46 1.85 -10.48
C ALA A 30 -17.20 0.55 -11.25
N GLY A 31 -18.14 -0.40 -11.11
CA GLY A 31 -18.12 -1.65 -11.84
C GLY A 31 -17.06 -2.64 -11.37
N PRO A 32 -17.00 -3.82 -12.04
CA PRO A 32 -16.12 -4.91 -11.65
C PRO A 32 -14.64 -4.68 -11.96
N ASP A 33 -14.34 -3.70 -12.81
CA ASP A 33 -12.98 -3.46 -13.28
C ASP A 33 -12.19 -2.46 -12.41
N SER A 34 -12.77 -2.07 -11.27
CA SER A 34 -12.15 -1.14 -10.33
C SER A 34 -11.77 0.20 -10.96
N LEU A 35 -12.51 0.62 -11.99
CA LEU A 35 -12.29 1.90 -12.64
C LEU A 35 -12.92 3.03 -11.84
N ALA A 36 -12.25 4.17 -11.83
CA ALA A 36 -12.69 5.40 -11.17
C ALA A 36 -13.02 6.45 -12.24
N PRO A 37 -14.29 6.56 -12.69
CA PRO A 37 -14.63 7.42 -13.84
C PRO A 37 -14.25 8.89 -13.67
N ALA A 38 -14.14 9.35 -12.42
CA ALA A 38 -13.74 10.73 -12.12
C ALA A 38 -12.23 10.96 -12.17
N CYS A 39 -11.43 9.90 -12.38
CA CYS A 39 -9.98 9.97 -12.43
C CYS A 39 -9.45 9.77 -13.85
N ASP A 40 -8.25 10.28 -14.12
CA ASP A 40 -7.60 10.11 -15.41
C ASP A 40 -7.40 8.61 -15.72
N ASP A 41 -7.74 8.19 -16.93
CA ASP A 41 -7.68 6.80 -17.38
C ASP A 41 -8.50 5.83 -16.52
N GLY A 42 -9.44 6.33 -15.70
CA GLY A 42 -10.24 5.51 -14.81
C GLY A 42 -9.48 4.91 -13.63
N HIS A 43 -8.27 5.36 -13.35
CA HIS A 43 -7.45 4.87 -12.25
C HIS A 43 -7.30 5.88 -11.13
N PHE A 44 -7.46 5.40 -9.91
CA PHE A 44 -7.25 6.20 -8.71
C PHE A 44 -5.78 6.09 -8.29
N ARG A 45 -4.98 7.03 -8.74
CA ARG A 45 -3.53 7.01 -8.59
C ARG A 45 -3.10 7.61 -7.27
N LEU A 46 -2.07 7.04 -6.67
CA LEU A 46 -1.54 7.49 -5.38
C LEU A 46 -0.20 8.19 -5.54
N TRP A 47 0.77 7.50 -6.08
CA TRP A 47 2.10 8.06 -6.36
C TRP A 47 2.75 7.30 -7.50
N SER A 48 3.83 7.84 -7.99
CA SER A 48 4.70 7.16 -8.94
C SER A 48 6.09 6.96 -8.34
N THR A 49 6.78 5.95 -8.82
CA THR A 49 8.17 5.68 -8.45
C THR A 49 9.02 5.52 -9.70
N THR A 50 10.31 5.80 -9.57
CA THR A 50 11.25 5.57 -10.66
C THR A 50 11.42 4.08 -10.95
N ALA A 51 11.20 3.22 -9.97
CA ALA A 51 11.30 1.77 -10.12
C ALA A 51 10.24 1.20 -11.06
N HIS A 52 9.11 1.86 -11.16
CA HIS A 52 8.00 1.46 -12.04
C HIS A 52 7.95 2.25 -13.35
N GLY A 53 8.98 3.06 -13.62
CA GLY A 53 9.02 3.91 -14.81
C GLY A 53 7.92 4.96 -14.80
N PRO A 54 7.29 5.23 -15.94
CA PRO A 54 6.24 6.24 -16.03
C PRO A 54 4.89 5.78 -15.45
N HIS A 55 4.77 4.57 -14.95
CA HIS A 55 3.51 4.04 -14.45
C HIS A 55 3.31 4.38 -12.98
N PRO A 56 2.29 5.16 -12.65
CA PRO A 56 1.98 5.47 -11.26
C PRO A 56 1.38 4.26 -10.53
N ILE A 57 1.59 4.21 -9.22
CA ILE A 57 0.94 3.23 -8.37
C ILE A 57 -0.47 3.70 -8.05
N HIS A 58 -1.45 2.83 -8.22
CA HIS A 58 -2.86 3.17 -8.05
C HIS A 58 -3.61 2.11 -7.24
N ALA A 59 -4.75 2.53 -6.68
CA ALA A 59 -5.63 1.61 -5.97
C ALA A 59 -6.22 0.56 -6.91
N GLN A 60 -6.43 -0.64 -6.41
CA GLN A 60 -6.89 -1.79 -7.19
C GLN A 60 -8.39 -2.07 -7.02
N GLY A 61 -9.09 -1.25 -6.29
CA GLY A 61 -10.53 -1.40 -6.11
C GLY A 61 -11.07 -0.61 -4.93
N PRO A 62 -12.40 -0.63 -4.78
CA PRO A 62 -13.05 0.07 -3.68
C PRO A 62 -12.66 -0.54 -2.34
N ALA A 63 -12.46 0.32 -1.36
CA ALA A 63 -12.06 -0.06 0.01
C ALA A 63 -10.78 -0.91 0.09
N ASN A 64 -9.97 -0.91 -0.95
CA ASN A 64 -8.64 -1.53 -0.93
C ASN A 64 -7.83 -0.91 0.21
N ARG A 65 -7.29 -1.73 1.09
CA ARG A 65 -6.45 -1.28 2.19
C ARG A 65 -4.99 -1.50 1.84
N TRP A 66 -4.20 -0.46 2.03
CA TRP A 66 -2.75 -0.51 1.89
C TRP A 66 -2.09 -0.28 3.24
N GLN A 67 -1.21 -1.16 3.60
CA GLN A 67 -0.26 -0.94 4.68
C GLN A 67 1.06 -0.52 4.03
N ALA A 68 1.38 0.75 4.12
CA ALA A 68 2.60 1.30 3.55
C ALA A 68 3.67 1.39 4.63
N ASN A 69 4.75 0.64 4.45
CA ASN A 69 5.92 0.65 5.33
C ASN A 69 7.03 1.43 4.63
N ILE A 70 7.37 2.58 5.17
CA ILE A 70 8.33 3.52 4.59
C ILE A 70 9.61 3.44 5.41
N LEU A 71 10.65 2.87 4.83
CA LEU A 71 11.91 2.61 5.51
C LEU A 71 13.02 3.51 4.97
N ASP A 72 13.99 3.79 5.82
CA ASP A 72 15.28 4.36 5.39
C ASP A 72 16.29 3.22 5.33
N VAL A 73 16.72 2.90 4.13
CA VAL A 73 17.74 1.86 3.88
C VAL A 73 19.01 2.57 3.41
N ASP A 74 19.89 2.85 4.35
CA ASP A 74 21.17 3.52 4.08
C ASP A 74 21.02 4.83 3.28
N GLY A 75 20.05 5.64 3.67
CA GLY A 75 19.75 6.92 3.04
C GLY A 75 18.83 6.84 1.83
N THR A 76 18.41 5.65 1.43
CA THR A 76 17.46 5.44 0.34
C THR A 76 16.08 5.12 0.91
N ARG A 77 15.06 5.83 0.44
CA ARG A 77 13.69 5.54 0.82
C ARG A 77 13.22 4.25 0.15
N PHE A 78 12.77 3.32 0.97
CA PHE A 78 12.24 2.05 0.53
C PHE A 78 10.79 1.92 1.00
N VAL A 79 9.88 1.59 0.10
CA VAL A 79 8.46 1.45 0.44
C VAL A 79 8.01 0.04 0.17
N ILE A 80 7.49 -0.61 1.21
CA ILE A 80 6.90 -1.95 1.12
C ILE A 80 5.41 -1.79 1.35
N VAL A 81 4.61 -2.17 0.37
CA VAL A 81 3.16 -2.09 0.46
C VAL A 81 2.58 -3.49 0.55
N ALA A 82 1.80 -3.72 1.59
CA ALA A 82 0.93 -4.87 1.72
C ALA A 82 -0.51 -4.42 1.47
N ALA A 83 -1.19 -5.07 0.55
CA ALA A 83 -2.55 -4.69 0.16
C ALA A 83 -3.53 -5.82 0.47
N ASP A 84 -4.69 -5.46 1.00
CA ASP A 84 -5.80 -6.38 1.17
C ASP A 84 -7.13 -5.70 0.85
N PHE A 85 -8.20 -6.48 0.93
CA PHE A 85 -9.56 -6.04 0.65
C PHE A 85 -10.49 -6.35 1.83
N PRO A 86 -11.68 -5.76 1.90
CA PRO A 86 -12.60 -5.99 3.01
C PRO A 86 -12.97 -7.47 3.23
N GLY A 87 -12.97 -8.28 2.16
CA GLY A 87 -13.27 -9.70 2.24
C GLY A 87 -12.10 -10.60 2.63
N THR A 88 -10.90 -10.03 2.80
CA THR A 88 -9.73 -10.81 3.21
C THR A 88 -9.91 -11.37 4.61
N SER A 89 -9.70 -12.69 4.77
CA SER A 89 -9.89 -13.35 6.05
C SER A 89 -8.84 -12.89 7.09
N PRO A 90 -9.16 -12.98 8.40
CA PRO A 90 -8.17 -12.70 9.43
C PRO A 90 -6.93 -13.59 9.34
N ASP A 91 -7.07 -14.84 8.93
CA ASP A 91 -5.94 -15.76 8.77
C ASP A 91 -5.03 -15.31 7.62
N ASP A 92 -5.60 -14.89 6.51
CA ASP A 92 -4.83 -14.38 5.36
C ASP A 92 -4.10 -13.08 5.71
N ARG A 93 -4.74 -12.21 6.51
CA ARG A 93 -4.08 -10.99 7.02
C ARG A 93 -2.91 -11.31 7.93
N ALA A 94 -3.08 -12.29 8.82
CA ALA A 94 -2.00 -12.73 9.70
C ALA A 94 -0.83 -13.32 8.92
N GLU A 95 -1.12 -14.08 7.86
CA GLU A 95 -0.09 -14.60 6.97
C GLU A 95 0.65 -13.49 6.23
N LEU A 96 -0.07 -12.49 5.73
CA LEU A 96 0.52 -11.32 5.09
C LEU A 96 1.43 -10.55 6.05
N ASP A 97 0.99 -10.34 7.29
CA ASP A 97 1.81 -9.69 8.32
C ASP A 97 3.08 -10.51 8.63
N ALA A 98 2.98 -11.83 8.66
CA ALA A 98 4.12 -12.71 8.85
C ALA A 98 5.11 -12.64 7.69
N ILE A 99 4.62 -12.55 6.46
CA ILE A 99 5.46 -12.36 5.27
C ILE A 99 6.23 -11.04 5.38
N ILE A 100 5.54 -9.94 5.69
CA ILE A 100 6.17 -8.63 5.86
C ILE A 100 7.23 -8.66 6.96
N GLY A 101 6.93 -9.31 8.09
CA GLY A 101 7.86 -9.44 9.22
C GLY A 101 9.06 -10.31 8.91
N SER A 102 9.00 -11.15 7.88
CA SER A 102 10.09 -12.05 7.48
C SER A 102 11.03 -11.46 6.43
N ILE A 103 10.72 -10.27 5.91
CA ILE A 103 11.53 -9.65 4.87
C ILE A 103 12.93 -9.35 5.39
N ALA A 104 13.94 -9.80 4.65
CA ALA A 104 15.33 -9.43 4.85
C ALA A 104 15.73 -8.47 3.72
N ILE A 105 16.44 -7.41 4.08
CA ILE A 105 16.90 -6.41 3.12
C ILE A 105 18.42 -6.48 3.10
N GLU A 106 18.97 -6.81 1.94
CA GLU A 106 20.40 -6.78 1.69
C GLU A 106 20.71 -5.54 0.86
N PRO A 107 21.45 -4.56 1.43
CA PRO A 107 21.80 -3.33 0.72
C PRO A 107 22.82 -3.55 -0.39
#